data_3e7ee3f92bf0f5d8c835a4698137fc81
#
_entry.id   3e7ee3f92bf0f5d8c835a4698137fc81
#
_cell.length_a   1.000
_cell.length_b   1.000
_cell.length_c   1.000
_cell.angle_alpha   90.00
_cell.angle_beta   90.00
_cell.angle_gamma   90.00
#
_symmetry.space_group_name_H-M   'P 1'
#
loop_
_entity.id
_entity.type
_entity.pdbx_description
1 polymer ?
#
loop_
_entity_poly.entity_id
_entity_poly.type
_entity_poly.pdbx_seq_one_letter_code
_entity_poly.pdbx_strand_id
1 'polypeptide(L)'
;MFKLMNFSGDDIRLDEKTVSQTVTDSCRRSAVYVEGIAAMDDAVTLICSEKPDGTAHVYRFSQLSGTDRNDLFGELRSRYDSSFRTVGAFRLADGIWLLTEKTIEG
;
A
#
# COMPACT_ATOMS: atom_id res chain seq x y z
N MET A 1 7.61 1.69 -18.15
CA MET A 1 8.62 2.12 -17.18
C MET A 1 8.40 1.38 -15.87
N PHE A 2 9.46 1.04 -15.21
CA PHE A 2 9.44 0.24 -14.00
C PHE A 2 10.13 1.04 -12.87
N LYS A 3 9.54 1.05 -11.69
CA LYS A 3 10.08 1.82 -10.57
C LYS A 3 9.96 1.00 -9.29
N LEU A 4 11.00 1.06 -8.45
CA LEU A 4 10.98 0.46 -7.12
C LEU A 4 11.02 1.56 -6.06
N MET A 5 10.21 1.39 -5.02
CA MET A 5 10.23 2.26 -3.86
C MET A 5 10.47 1.40 -2.62
N ASN A 6 11.44 1.80 -1.80
CA ASN A 6 11.83 1.06 -0.59
C ASN A 6 11.51 1.87 0.65
N PHE A 7 10.92 1.22 1.64
CA PHE A 7 10.62 1.83 2.94
C PHE A 7 11.01 0.86 4.04
N SER A 8 11.60 1.38 5.13
CA SER A 8 11.82 0.56 6.31
C SER A 8 10.53 0.43 7.11
N GLY A 9 10.41 -0.68 7.87
CA GLY A 9 9.28 -0.85 8.77
C GLY A 9 9.21 0.26 9.80
N ASP A 10 10.36 0.75 10.27
CA ASP A 10 10.42 1.86 11.22
C ASP A 10 9.80 3.14 10.65
N ASP A 11 10.08 3.46 9.40
CA ASP A 11 9.50 4.64 8.76
C ASP A 11 7.97 4.53 8.66
N ILE A 12 7.47 3.36 8.31
CA ILE A 12 6.03 3.13 8.20
C ILE A 12 5.37 3.24 9.56
N ARG A 13 5.96 2.64 10.59
CA ARG A 13 5.42 2.67 11.95
C ARG A 13 5.42 4.08 12.54
N LEU A 14 6.46 4.84 12.25
CA LEU A 14 6.63 6.17 12.81
C LEU A 14 5.59 7.16 12.28
N ASP A 15 5.35 7.12 10.97
CA ASP A 15 4.39 8.04 10.35
C ASP A 15 3.80 7.44 9.07
N GLU A 16 2.83 6.57 9.25
CA GLU A 16 2.18 5.89 8.12
C GLU A 16 1.50 6.86 7.15
N LYS A 17 1.03 7.99 7.65
CA LYS A 17 0.36 8.99 6.79
C LYS A 17 1.35 9.62 5.84
N THR A 18 2.51 10.01 6.33
CA THR A 18 3.55 10.61 5.51
C THR A 18 4.08 9.64 4.47
N VAL A 19 4.32 8.39 4.86
CA VAL A 19 4.78 7.36 3.92
C VAL A 19 3.72 7.10 2.85
N SER A 20 2.45 7.00 3.24
CA SER A 20 1.35 6.81 2.31
C SER A 20 1.25 7.97 1.32
N GLN A 21 1.41 9.19 1.80
CA GLN A 21 1.40 10.37 0.94
C GLN A 21 2.58 10.38 -0.01
N THR A 22 3.75 9.97 0.46
CA THR A 22 4.95 9.84 -0.36
C THR A 22 4.73 8.87 -1.53
N VAL A 23 4.12 7.71 -1.24
CA VAL A 23 3.80 6.74 -2.29
C VAL A 23 2.82 7.35 -3.31
N THR A 24 1.77 7.98 -2.83
CA THR A 24 0.75 8.61 -3.68
C THR A 24 1.36 9.65 -4.60
N ASP A 25 2.16 10.55 -4.04
CA ASP A 25 2.76 11.64 -4.80
C ASP A 25 3.80 11.13 -5.81
N SER A 26 4.60 10.15 -5.39
CA SER A 26 5.62 9.57 -6.25
C SER A 26 5.00 8.84 -7.44
N CYS A 27 3.94 8.09 -7.21
CA CYS A 27 3.22 7.40 -8.28
C CYS A 27 2.58 8.39 -9.26
N ARG A 28 2.03 9.49 -8.73
CA ARG A 28 1.43 10.53 -9.56
C ARG A 28 2.46 11.20 -10.46
N ARG A 29 3.61 11.57 -9.89
CA ARG A 29 4.67 12.26 -10.64
C ARG A 29 5.29 11.39 -11.72
N SER A 30 5.42 10.09 -11.45
CA SER A 30 6.05 9.16 -12.36
C SER A 30 5.07 8.45 -13.30
N ALA A 31 3.77 8.73 -13.14
CA ALA A 31 2.70 8.09 -13.92
C ALA A 31 2.76 6.56 -13.84
N VAL A 32 2.91 6.06 -12.62
CA VAL A 32 2.98 4.62 -12.34
C VAL A 32 1.93 4.24 -11.29
N TYR A 33 1.68 2.95 -11.16
CA TYR A 33 0.84 2.40 -10.09
C TYR A 33 1.60 1.28 -9.38
N VAL A 34 1.22 0.99 -8.14
CA VAL A 34 1.83 -0.11 -7.40
C VAL A 34 1.24 -1.42 -7.89
N GLU A 35 2.07 -2.26 -8.47
CA GLU A 35 1.67 -3.55 -9.02
C GLU A 35 1.91 -4.69 -8.04
N GLY A 36 2.94 -4.60 -7.21
CA GLY A 36 3.30 -5.64 -6.27
C GLY A 36 4.06 -5.13 -5.07
N ILE A 37 4.18 -5.99 -4.07
CA ILE A 37 4.84 -5.69 -2.81
C ILE A 37 5.74 -6.86 -2.45
N ALA A 38 6.98 -6.56 -2.06
CA ALA A 38 7.88 -7.54 -1.48
C ALA A 38 8.30 -7.05 -0.09
N ALA A 39 8.20 -7.90 0.91
CA ALA A 39 8.60 -7.56 2.26
C ALA A 39 9.68 -8.52 2.75
N MET A 40 10.76 -7.97 3.31
CA MET A 40 11.88 -8.76 3.81
C MET A 40 12.64 -7.94 4.85
N ASP A 41 13.07 -8.57 5.94
CA ASP A 41 13.92 -7.95 6.96
C ASP A 41 13.33 -6.65 7.53
N ASP A 42 12.03 -6.64 7.83
CA ASP A 42 11.32 -5.47 8.34
C ASP A 42 11.43 -4.27 7.40
N ALA A 43 11.37 -4.53 6.11
CA ALA A 43 11.36 -3.50 5.06
C ALA A 43 10.42 -3.90 3.95
N VAL A 44 9.97 -2.91 3.19
CA VAL A 44 8.99 -3.10 2.12
C VAL A 44 9.54 -2.49 0.83
N THR A 45 9.43 -3.24 -0.26
CA THR A 45 9.71 -2.74 -1.60
C THR A 45 8.42 -2.76 -2.39
N LEU A 46 8.02 -1.61 -2.92
CA LEU A 46 6.87 -1.50 -3.80
C LEU A 46 7.35 -1.57 -5.25
N ILE A 47 6.70 -2.43 -6.02
CA ILE A 47 7.02 -2.63 -7.43
C ILE A 47 5.98 -1.87 -8.25
N CYS A 48 6.43 -0.87 -9.00
CA CYS A 48 5.53 0.02 -9.73
C CYS A 48 5.71 -0.11 -11.23
N SER A 49 4.61 -0.07 -11.96
CA SER A 49 4.57 -0.17 -13.42
C SER A 49 3.81 1.01 -14.01
N GLU A 50 3.99 1.25 -15.31
CA GLU A 50 3.28 2.33 -16.01
C GLU A 50 1.78 2.16 -15.91
N LYS A 51 1.09 3.29 -15.73
CA LYS A 51 -0.37 3.32 -15.78
C LYS A 51 -0.82 3.36 -17.24
N PRO A 52 -1.63 2.38 -17.67
CA PRO A 52 -2.09 2.35 -19.07
C PRO A 52 -3.18 3.38 -19.40
N ASP A 53 -3.93 3.85 -18.38
CA ASP A 53 -5.13 4.66 -18.59
C ASP A 53 -5.05 6.08 -18.06
N GLY A 54 -3.94 6.46 -17.44
CA GLY A 54 -3.75 7.81 -16.91
C GLY A 54 -4.57 8.14 -15.67
N THR A 55 -5.24 7.19 -15.05
CA THR A 55 -5.98 7.44 -13.81
C THR A 55 -5.02 7.69 -12.65
N ALA A 56 -5.47 8.46 -11.67
CA ALA A 56 -4.72 8.68 -10.45
C ALA A 56 -5.16 7.71 -9.37
N HIS A 57 -4.22 7.32 -8.51
CA HIS A 57 -4.49 6.44 -7.39
C HIS A 57 -4.00 7.07 -6.10
N VAL A 58 -4.74 6.84 -5.02
CA VAL A 58 -4.33 7.20 -3.67
C VAL A 58 -3.98 5.91 -2.93
N TYR A 59 -2.85 5.90 -2.26
CA TYR A 59 -2.36 4.73 -1.53
C TYR A 59 -2.40 4.98 -0.04
N ARG A 60 -2.65 3.92 0.71
CA ARG A 60 -2.71 4.01 2.17
C ARG A 60 -2.14 2.75 2.79
N PHE A 61 -1.19 2.93 3.70
CA PHE A 61 -0.73 1.87 4.58
C PHE A 61 -1.61 1.83 5.82
N SER A 62 -1.94 0.63 6.27
CA SER A 62 -2.67 0.46 7.52
C SER A 62 -2.31 -0.85 8.16
N GLN A 63 -2.25 -0.86 9.49
CA GLN A 63 -1.94 -2.05 10.26
C GLN A 63 -3.23 -2.81 10.55
N LEU A 64 -3.17 -4.13 10.41
CA LEU A 64 -4.27 -5.00 10.78
C LEU A 64 -4.31 -5.12 12.31
N SER A 65 -5.47 -4.88 12.90
CA SER A 65 -5.60 -4.83 14.35
C SER A 65 -5.74 -6.19 15.01
N GLY A 66 -5.96 -7.25 14.25
CA GLY A 66 -6.10 -8.59 14.77
C GLY A 66 -5.01 -9.52 14.29
N THR A 67 -4.97 -10.73 14.81
CA THR A 67 -3.93 -11.70 14.51
C THR A 67 -4.46 -12.96 13.85
N ASP A 68 -5.77 -13.12 13.70
CA ASP A 68 -6.32 -14.32 13.08
C ASP A 68 -6.92 -14.04 11.69
N ARG A 69 -7.27 -15.13 11.02
CA ARG A 69 -7.79 -15.09 9.66
C ARG A 69 -9.11 -14.34 9.55
N ASN A 70 -9.96 -14.45 10.56
CA ASN A 70 -11.26 -13.77 10.57
C ASN A 70 -11.10 -12.27 10.64
N ASP A 71 -10.14 -11.79 11.43
CA ASP A 71 -9.84 -10.36 11.51
C ASP A 71 -9.35 -9.85 10.16
N LEU A 72 -8.49 -10.62 9.48
CA LEU A 72 -7.99 -10.27 8.15
C LEU A 72 -9.14 -10.13 7.15
N PHE A 73 -10.04 -11.12 7.11
CA PHE A 73 -11.18 -11.08 6.19
C PHE A 73 -12.11 -9.91 6.49
N GLY A 74 -12.35 -9.60 7.75
CA GLY A 74 -13.18 -8.47 8.14
C GLY A 74 -12.59 -7.14 7.68
N GLU A 75 -11.30 -6.95 7.87
CA GLU A 75 -10.61 -5.74 7.43
C GLU A 75 -10.62 -5.61 5.91
N LEU A 76 -10.35 -6.67 5.17
CA LEU A 76 -10.35 -6.65 3.72
C LEU A 76 -11.73 -6.29 3.17
N ARG A 77 -12.78 -6.88 3.75
CA ARG A 77 -14.16 -6.58 3.35
C ARG A 77 -14.51 -5.12 3.62
N SER A 78 -14.15 -4.61 4.80
CA SER A 78 -14.42 -3.22 5.17
C SER A 78 -13.77 -2.24 4.20
N ARG A 79 -12.53 -2.48 3.81
CA ARG A 79 -11.81 -1.62 2.88
C ARG A 79 -12.42 -1.68 1.49
N TYR A 80 -12.82 -2.85 1.05
CA TYR A 80 -13.47 -3.02 -0.24
C TYR A 80 -14.78 -2.22 -0.29
N ASP A 81 -15.57 -2.28 0.79
CA ASP A 81 -16.82 -1.53 0.91
C ASP A 81 -16.59 -0.02 0.91
N SER A 82 -15.40 0.43 1.31
CA SER A 82 -15.02 1.83 1.30
C SER A 82 -14.37 2.28 -0.02
N SER A 83 -14.47 1.46 -1.06
CA SER A 83 -13.90 1.70 -2.39
C SER A 83 -12.37 1.67 -2.44
N PHE A 84 -11.73 1.15 -1.40
CA PHE A 84 -10.30 0.87 -1.41
C PHE A 84 -10.08 -0.58 -1.79
N ARG A 85 -9.21 -0.80 -2.78
CA ARG A 85 -8.80 -2.14 -3.18
C ARG A 85 -7.51 -2.49 -2.43
N THR A 86 -7.42 -3.70 -1.92
CA THR A 86 -6.19 -4.16 -1.30
C THR A 86 -5.18 -4.54 -2.39
N VAL A 87 -4.05 -3.84 -2.40
CA VAL A 87 -2.94 -4.16 -3.29
C VAL A 87 -2.21 -5.40 -2.78
N GLY A 88 -2.01 -5.46 -1.47
CA GLY A 88 -1.39 -6.61 -0.85
C GLY A 88 -1.30 -6.49 0.65
N ALA A 89 -1.01 -7.61 1.29
CA ALA A 89 -0.75 -7.68 2.72
C ALA A 89 0.69 -8.17 2.92
N PHE A 90 1.35 -7.68 3.96
CA PHE A 90 2.72 -8.05 4.23
C PHE A 90 2.99 -8.01 5.72
N ARG A 91 4.02 -8.73 6.17
CA ARG A 91 4.39 -8.80 7.58
C ARG A 91 5.61 -7.93 7.85
N LEU A 92 5.49 -7.08 8.87
CA LEU A 92 6.62 -6.36 9.45
C LEU A 92 6.85 -6.87 10.88
N ALA A 93 7.87 -6.34 11.56
CA ALA A 93 8.23 -6.81 12.90
C ALA A 93 7.10 -6.65 13.92
N ASP A 94 6.23 -5.67 13.73
CA ASP A 94 5.11 -5.37 14.64
C ASP A 94 3.77 -5.97 14.22
N GLY A 95 3.73 -6.78 13.16
CA GLY A 95 2.50 -7.45 12.74
C GLY A 95 2.23 -7.36 11.25
N ILE A 96 0.97 -7.53 10.89
CA ILE A 96 0.54 -7.54 9.50
C ILE A 96 0.06 -6.15 9.09
N TRP A 97 0.55 -5.70 7.94
CA TRP A 97 0.18 -4.43 7.33
C TRP A 97 -0.49 -4.66 5.99
N LEU A 98 -1.30 -3.69 5.59
CA LEU A 98 -1.99 -3.69 4.30
C LEU A 98 -1.60 -2.44 3.52
N LEU A 99 -1.47 -2.59 2.21
CA LEU A 99 -1.43 -1.45 1.31
C LEU A 99 -2.72 -1.47 0.50
N THR A 100 -3.47 -0.39 0.56
CA THR A 100 -4.73 -0.24 -0.16
C THR A 100 -4.63 0.89 -1.17
N GLU A 101 -5.47 0.80 -2.21
CA GLU A 101 -5.46 1.72 -3.34
C GLU A 101 -6.89 2.16 -3.63
N LYS A 102 -7.06 3.45 -3.86
CA LYS A 102 -8.33 4.00 -4.35
C LYS A 102 -8.08 4.73 -5.65
N THR A 103 -8.84 4.38 -6.68
CA THR A 103 -8.76 5.07 -7.96
C THR A 103 -9.55 6.37 -7.89
N ILE A 104 -8.92 7.45 -8.31
CA ILE A 104 -9.57 8.75 -8.42
C ILE A 104 -9.80 9.03 -9.88
N GLU A 105 -11.08 9.15 -10.26
CA GLU A 105 -11.43 9.57 -11.60
C GLU A 105 -11.33 11.10 -11.66
N GLY A 106 -10.41 11.56 -12.49
CA GLY A 106 -10.17 12.98 -12.62
C GLY A 106 -10.67 13.55 -13.89
#